data_ee8d81d4b24c60bac27d13e4f1f8001a
#
_entry.id   ee8d81d4b24c60bac27d13e4f1f8001a
#
_cell.length_a   1.000
_cell.length_b   1.000
_cell.length_c   1.000
_cell.angle_alpha   90.00
_cell.angle_beta   90.00
_cell.angle_gamma   90.00
#
_symmetry.space_group_name_H-M   'P 1'
#
loop_
_entity.id
_entity.type
_entity.pdbx_description
1 polymer ?
#
loop_
_entity_poly.entity_id
_entity_poly.type
_entity_poly.pdbx_seq_one_letter_code
_entity_poly.pdbx_strand_id
1 'polypeptide(L)'
;MAVRFHPHARERMVERGATEKEVRLAVEEGEQFEAKFGRIGFRRNLLFEKQWHGKYYKTKQIEVYAVHQDKDWLVISVIAKYF
;
A
#
# COMPACT_ATOMS: atom_id res chain seq x y z
N MET A 1 11.46 10.94 -6.66
CA MET A 1 11.14 10.82 -5.23
C MET A 1 11.20 9.36 -4.82
N ALA A 2 12.01 9.03 -3.84
CA ALA A 2 12.13 7.64 -3.41
C ALA A 2 11.00 7.25 -2.45
N VAL A 3 10.65 5.97 -2.47
CA VAL A 3 9.70 5.39 -1.53
C VAL A 3 10.48 4.47 -0.62
N ARG A 4 10.49 4.79 0.67
CA ARG A 4 11.16 3.98 1.70
C ARG A 4 10.12 3.36 2.59
N PHE A 5 10.49 2.29 3.29
CA PHE A 5 9.55 1.51 4.08
C PHE A 5 10.01 1.44 5.53
N HIS A 6 9.13 1.84 6.43
CA HIS A 6 9.33 1.60 7.85
C HIS A 6 9.32 0.08 8.09
N PRO A 7 10.17 -0.47 8.99
CA PRO A 7 10.19 -1.91 9.26
C PRO A 7 8.82 -2.49 9.61
N HIS A 8 8.01 -1.76 10.35
CA HIS A 8 6.65 -2.18 10.69
C HIS A 8 5.78 -2.33 9.43
N ALA A 9 5.93 -1.41 8.48
CA ALA A 9 5.20 -1.50 7.21
C ALA A 9 5.59 -2.77 6.44
N ARG A 10 6.88 -3.12 6.43
CA ARG A 10 7.34 -4.34 5.75
C ARG A 10 6.72 -5.59 6.36
N GLU A 11 6.61 -5.66 7.67
CA GLU A 11 5.95 -6.78 8.35
C GLU A 11 4.48 -6.90 7.93
N ARG A 12 3.78 -5.79 7.91
CA ARG A 12 2.36 -5.77 7.52
C ARG A 12 2.18 -6.15 6.06
N MET A 13 3.09 -5.73 5.19
CA MET A 13 3.04 -6.09 3.78
C MET A 13 3.12 -7.61 3.60
N VAL A 14 4.04 -8.27 4.29
CA VAL A 14 4.16 -9.73 4.23
C VAL A 14 2.87 -10.41 4.69
N GLU A 15 2.35 -10.01 5.85
CA GLU A 15 1.12 -10.58 6.41
C GLU A 15 -0.08 -10.41 5.49
N ARG A 16 -0.15 -9.29 4.79
CA ARG A 16 -1.31 -8.91 3.97
C ARG A 16 -1.14 -9.19 2.49
N GLY A 17 0.02 -9.75 2.10
CA GLY A 17 0.28 -10.10 0.72
C GLY A 17 0.56 -8.93 -0.20
N ALA A 18 0.93 -7.78 0.33
CA ALA A 18 1.28 -6.60 -0.47
C ALA A 18 2.77 -6.64 -0.83
N THR A 19 3.09 -6.44 -2.11
CA THR A 19 4.47 -6.39 -2.56
C THR A 19 4.98 -4.95 -2.61
N GLU A 20 6.31 -4.78 -2.57
CA GLU A 20 6.91 -3.45 -2.71
C GLU A 20 6.51 -2.79 -4.04
N LYS A 21 6.46 -3.56 -5.10
CA LYS A 21 6.05 -3.05 -6.41
C LYS A 21 4.64 -2.50 -6.39
N GLU A 22 3.71 -3.20 -5.75
CA GLU A 22 2.33 -2.76 -5.62
C GLU A 22 2.23 -1.49 -4.79
N VAL A 23 2.98 -1.41 -3.70
CA VAL A 23 3.00 -0.23 -2.85
C VAL A 23 3.58 0.97 -3.58
N ARG A 24 4.68 0.78 -4.31
CA ARG A 24 5.28 1.85 -5.10
C ARG A 24 4.33 2.37 -6.17
N LEU A 25 3.63 1.48 -6.85
CA LEU A 25 2.62 1.86 -7.84
C LEU A 25 1.48 2.66 -7.21
N ALA A 26 1.03 2.27 -6.02
CA ALA A 26 -0.01 3.01 -5.33
C ALA A 26 0.42 4.44 -5.01
N VAL A 27 1.66 4.61 -4.56
CA VAL A 27 2.19 5.95 -4.26
C VAL A 27 2.36 6.79 -5.53
N GLU A 28 2.83 6.18 -6.61
CA GLU A 28 3.09 6.90 -7.86
C GLU A 28 1.84 7.20 -8.67
N GLU A 29 0.89 6.27 -8.71
CA GLU A 29 -0.25 6.33 -9.63
C GLU A 29 -1.61 6.22 -8.95
N GLY A 30 -1.64 5.97 -7.67
CA GLY A 30 -2.89 5.79 -6.94
C GLY A 30 -3.61 7.10 -6.64
N GLU A 31 -4.84 6.98 -6.16
CA GLU A 31 -5.60 8.10 -5.66
C GLU A 31 -5.00 8.57 -4.34
N GLN A 32 -4.68 9.86 -4.25
CA GLN A 32 -4.11 10.45 -3.05
C GLN A 32 -5.22 11.08 -2.21
N PHE A 33 -5.15 10.88 -0.91
CA PHE A 33 -6.10 11.48 0.03
C PHE A 33 -5.43 11.81 1.36
N GLU A 34 -6.02 12.74 2.10
CA GLU A 34 -5.52 13.10 3.42
C GLU A 34 -5.89 12.02 4.43
N ALA A 35 -4.96 11.70 5.31
CA ALA A 35 -5.17 10.74 6.38
C ALA A 35 -4.87 11.39 7.72
N LYS A 36 -5.18 10.67 8.81
CA LYS A 36 -4.97 11.18 10.16
C LYS A 36 -3.48 11.30 10.49
N PHE A 37 -3.17 12.15 11.47
CA PHE A 37 -1.82 12.30 12.03
C PHE A 37 -0.78 12.80 11.02
N GLY A 38 -1.20 13.70 10.11
CA GLY A 38 -0.29 14.27 9.13
C GLY A 38 0.19 13.29 8.07
N ARG A 39 -0.47 12.13 7.95
CA ARG A 39 -0.13 11.15 6.93
C ARG A 39 -0.89 11.43 5.64
N ILE A 40 -0.32 10.98 4.55
CA ILE A 40 -0.99 10.98 3.25
C ILE A 40 -1.32 9.54 2.89
N GLY A 41 -2.54 9.33 2.40
CA GLY A 41 -2.99 8.03 1.94
C GLY A 41 -2.92 7.92 0.43
N PHE A 42 -2.65 6.73 -0.05
CA PHE A 42 -2.67 6.40 -1.48
C PHE A 42 -3.44 5.11 -1.65
N ARG A 43 -4.36 5.10 -2.61
CA ARG A 43 -5.21 3.93 -2.85
C ARG A 43 -5.18 3.54 -4.32
N ARG A 44 -5.01 2.25 -4.59
CA ARG A 44 -5.03 1.75 -5.95
C ARG A 44 -5.67 0.37 -5.99
N ASN A 45 -6.57 0.17 -6.95
CA ASN A 45 -7.13 -1.14 -7.23
C ASN A 45 -6.30 -1.82 -8.31
N LEU A 46 -6.05 -3.11 -8.10
CA LEU A 46 -5.29 -3.95 -9.02
C LEU A 46 -6.13 -5.15 -9.43
N LEU A 47 -5.96 -5.58 -10.68
CA LEU A 47 -6.54 -6.84 -11.12
C LEU A 47 -5.77 -7.96 -10.44
N PHE A 48 -6.46 -8.81 -9.70
CA PHE A 48 -5.82 -9.88 -8.93
C PHE A 48 -6.09 -11.25 -9.55
N GLU A 49 -7.35 -11.63 -9.67
CA GLU A 49 -7.80 -12.89 -10.27
C GLU A 49 -7.05 -14.11 -9.74
N LYS A 50 -6.92 -14.19 -8.44
CA LYS A 50 -6.18 -15.25 -7.75
C LYS A 50 -6.85 -15.64 -6.45
N GLN A 51 -6.38 -16.72 -5.86
CA GLN A 51 -6.80 -17.12 -4.54
C GLN A 51 -5.93 -16.44 -3.48
N TRP A 52 -6.58 -16.04 -2.40
CA TRP A 52 -5.92 -15.55 -1.20
C TRP A 52 -6.61 -16.18 0.00
N HIS A 53 -5.82 -16.91 0.81
CA HIS A 53 -6.33 -17.63 1.96
C HIS A 53 -7.53 -18.54 1.60
N GLY A 54 -7.40 -19.26 0.51
CA GLY A 54 -8.37 -20.26 0.09
C GLY A 54 -9.62 -19.74 -0.62
N LYS A 55 -9.70 -18.43 -0.88
CA LYS A 55 -10.83 -17.84 -1.59
C LYS A 55 -10.34 -17.04 -2.80
N TYR A 56 -11.09 -17.16 -3.90
CA TYR A 56 -10.81 -16.42 -5.13
C TYR A 56 -11.31 -14.98 -5.01
N TYR A 57 -10.47 -14.03 -5.44
CA TYR A 57 -10.83 -12.62 -5.53
C TYR A 57 -10.40 -12.05 -6.88
N LYS A 58 -11.24 -11.23 -7.43
CA LYS A 58 -10.97 -10.57 -8.71
C LYS A 58 -10.07 -9.35 -8.52
N THR A 59 -10.27 -8.62 -7.45
CA THR A 59 -9.64 -7.31 -7.22
C THR A 59 -8.86 -7.30 -5.92
N LYS A 60 -7.71 -6.64 -5.96
CA LYS A 60 -6.89 -6.35 -4.78
C LYS A 60 -6.75 -4.84 -4.68
N GLN A 61 -7.12 -4.28 -3.55
CA GLN A 61 -6.95 -2.86 -3.28
C GLN A 61 -5.80 -2.65 -2.30
N ILE A 62 -4.85 -1.82 -2.69
CA ILE A 62 -3.73 -1.46 -1.84
C ILE A 62 -3.97 -0.04 -1.32
N GLU A 63 -3.94 0.13 0.00
CA GLU A 63 -3.95 1.43 0.65
C GLU A 63 -2.63 1.61 1.38
N VAL A 64 -1.98 2.72 1.12
CA VAL A 64 -0.67 3.05 1.68
C VAL A 64 -0.79 4.31 2.50
N TYR A 65 -0.22 4.30 3.69
CA TYR A 65 -0.15 5.49 4.53
C TYR A 65 1.31 5.86 4.71
N ALA A 66 1.66 7.09 4.31
CA ALA A 66 3.04 7.54 4.27
C ALA A 66 3.17 8.96 4.80
N VAL A 67 4.38 9.32 5.18
CA VAL A 67 4.73 10.68 5.57
C VAL A 67 5.87 11.18 4.68
N HIS A 68 5.91 12.49 4.46
CA HIS A 68 7.06 13.10 3.82
C HIS A 68 8.25 13.06 4.78
N GLN A 69 9.39 12.64 4.25
CA GLN A 69 10.64 12.66 4.98
C GLN A 69 11.70 13.19 4.02
N ASP A 70 12.07 14.44 4.22
CA ASP A 70 12.89 15.18 3.27
C ASP A 70 12.21 15.24 1.90
N LYS A 71 12.82 14.66 0.87
CA LYS A 71 12.24 14.60 -0.48
C LYS A 71 11.57 13.27 -0.77
N ASP A 72 11.53 12.38 0.20
CA ASP A 72 11.07 11.01 0.00
C ASP A 72 9.76 10.75 0.72
N TRP A 73 9.11 9.65 0.36
CA TRP A 73 7.99 9.10 1.09
C TRP A 73 8.48 7.99 2.00
N LEU A 74 8.11 8.04 3.28
CA LEU A 74 8.30 6.94 4.20
C LEU A 74 6.97 6.26 4.43
N VAL A 75 6.84 5.02 3.97
CA VAL A 75 5.62 4.22 4.15
C VAL A 75 5.57 3.72 5.59
N ILE A 76 4.48 4.09 6.28
CA ILE A 76 4.28 3.75 7.69
C ILE A 76 3.37 2.53 7.82
N SER A 77 2.35 2.42 6.97
CA SER A 77 1.39 1.32 7.05
C SER A 77 0.85 0.98 5.67
N VAL A 78 0.50 -0.28 5.50
CA VAL A 78 -0.09 -0.78 4.26
C VAL A 78 -1.27 -1.67 4.60
N ILE A 79 -2.40 -1.45 3.92
CA ILE A 79 -3.60 -2.28 4.03
C ILE A 79 -3.86 -2.89 2.66
N ALA A 80 -4.22 -4.15 2.63
CA ALA A 80 -4.66 -4.83 1.42
C ALA A 80 -6.08 -5.35 1.63
N LYS A 81 -6.95 -5.05 0.69
CA LYS A 81 -8.34 -5.53 0.68
C LYS A 81 -8.55 -6.36 -0.57
N TYR A 82 -9.27 -7.45 -0.43
CA TYR A 82 -9.54 -8.38 -1.52
C TYR A 82 -11.05 -8.49 -1.74
N PHE A 83 -11.45 -8.34 -2.98
CA PHE A 83 -12.90 -8.44 -3.32
C PHE A 83 -13.17 -8.73 -4.79
#